data_9712b7eeee10b0c4897f3469feab2a34
#
_entry.id   9712b7eeee10b0c4897f3469feab2a34
#
_cell.length_a   1.000
_cell.length_b   1.000
_cell.length_c   1.000
_cell.angle_alpha   90.00
_cell.angle_beta   90.00
_cell.angle_gamma   90.00
#
_symmetry.space_group_name_H-M   'P 1'
#
loop_
_entity.id
_entity.type
_entity.pdbx_description
1 polymer ?
#
loop_
_entity_poly.entity_id
_entity_poly.type
_entity_poly.pdbx_seq_one_letter_code
_entity_poly.pdbx_strand_id
1 'polypeptide(L)'
;NTITNPSQTFNNTTFTNPTPAKGGRGADTVEELRQNSLRAFNEQNRTVTLQDYTVRALSLPSEYGSISKVFVTQDQSTNSNLGTTVLDNNPLALSLYVLGYDNLGKLIQAPDRLKQNLRKYLSEYIPITDALNIKDAFVVNIGINYDIIVRPNFSSRDVLLQCNLKLQDIFNISKWSINKPINLSDIFLELDKVKGVQTVQKVEITNKAGGNYSEYAYDIKGATRNNVVYPSYDPCIFEIKLPETDIKGRTTTL
;
A
#
# COMPACT_ATOMS: atom_id res chain seq x y z
N ASN A 1 13.95 6.91 -17.53
CA ASN A 1 15.04 7.85 -17.79
C ASN A 1 16.17 7.65 -16.81
N THR A 2 17.12 6.82 -17.17
CA THR A 2 18.40 6.70 -16.46
C THR A 2 19.19 7.97 -16.70
N ILE A 3 19.57 8.66 -15.62
CA ILE A 3 20.54 9.75 -15.72
C ILE A 3 21.87 9.10 -16.11
N THR A 4 22.24 9.25 -17.38
CA THR A 4 23.38 8.55 -17.98
C THR A 4 24.73 9.19 -17.67
N ASN A 5 24.75 10.35 -16.99
CA ASN A 5 25.99 11.01 -16.55
C ASN A 5 26.00 11.22 -15.04
N PRO A 6 26.44 10.21 -14.27
CA PRO A 6 26.40 10.27 -12.81
C PRO A 6 27.47 11.18 -12.20
N SER A 7 28.43 11.67 -12.97
CA SER A 7 29.49 12.53 -12.43
C SER A 7 29.75 13.76 -13.31
N GLN A 8 29.80 14.93 -12.70
CA GLN A 8 30.27 16.17 -13.32
C GLN A 8 31.40 16.74 -12.46
N THR A 9 32.46 17.24 -13.12
CA THR A 9 33.55 17.91 -12.45
C THR A 9 33.43 19.41 -12.67
N PHE A 10 33.30 20.17 -11.62
CA PHE A 10 33.24 21.62 -11.62
C PHE A 10 34.24 22.19 -10.64
N ASN A 11 35.16 23.03 -11.11
CA ASN A 11 36.21 23.67 -10.28
C ASN A 11 36.94 22.69 -9.33
N ASN A 12 37.51 21.58 -9.83
CA ASN A 12 38.18 20.54 -9.06
C ASN A 12 37.31 19.78 -8.05
N THR A 13 36.00 19.97 -8.07
CA THR A 13 35.06 19.21 -7.23
C THR A 13 34.29 18.22 -8.11
N THR A 14 34.35 16.93 -7.74
CA THR A 14 33.62 15.87 -8.46
C THR A 14 32.30 15.59 -7.74
N PHE A 15 31.20 15.73 -8.43
CA PHE A 15 29.88 15.33 -7.93
C PHE A 15 29.48 14.00 -8.56
N THR A 16 29.15 13.05 -7.73
CA THR A 16 28.63 11.74 -8.15
C THR A 16 27.26 11.51 -7.54
N ASN A 17 26.33 11.02 -8.37
CA ASN A 17 25.04 10.52 -7.88
C ASN A 17 25.17 9.01 -7.66
N PRO A 18 25.39 8.55 -6.40
CA PRO A 18 25.62 7.13 -6.11
C PRO A 18 24.37 6.25 -6.30
N THR A 19 23.20 6.88 -6.35
CA THR A 19 21.92 6.18 -6.53
C THR A 19 21.13 6.79 -7.67
N PRO A 20 20.44 5.97 -8.49
CA PRO A 20 19.56 6.49 -9.53
C PRO A 20 18.39 7.27 -8.94
N ALA A 21 17.83 8.19 -9.70
CA ALA A 21 16.62 8.90 -9.32
C ALA A 21 15.48 7.92 -9.06
N LYS A 22 14.76 8.11 -7.94
CA LYS A 22 13.63 7.26 -7.50
C LYS A 22 12.32 8.05 -7.61
N GLY A 23 11.21 7.33 -7.83
CA GLY A 23 9.86 7.89 -7.75
C GLY A 23 9.27 8.39 -9.07
N GLY A 24 9.93 8.15 -10.21
CA GLY A 24 9.34 8.38 -11.54
C GLY A 24 8.68 7.11 -12.08
N ARG A 25 7.60 7.29 -12.85
CA ARG A 25 7.03 6.23 -13.70
C ARG A 25 7.01 6.70 -15.16
N GLY A 26 6.79 5.79 -16.11
CA GLY A 26 6.55 6.13 -17.51
C GLY A 26 5.29 6.96 -17.70
N ALA A 27 5.06 7.45 -18.92
CA ALA A 27 3.84 8.15 -19.27
C ALA A 27 2.60 7.29 -18.99
N ASP A 28 1.47 7.95 -18.69
CA ASP A 28 0.20 7.27 -18.44
C ASP A 28 -0.23 6.48 -19.68
N THR A 29 -0.81 5.31 -19.46
CA THR A 29 -1.38 4.49 -20.52
C THR A 29 -2.65 5.15 -21.09
N VAL A 30 -3.01 4.77 -22.32
CA VAL A 30 -4.23 5.30 -22.98
C VAL A 30 -5.48 5.04 -22.14
N GLU A 31 -5.53 3.92 -21.42
CA GLU A 31 -6.65 3.58 -20.55
C GLU A 31 -6.69 4.44 -19.27
N GLU A 32 -5.54 4.71 -18.69
CA GLU A 32 -5.42 5.65 -17.56
C GLU A 32 -5.83 7.06 -17.96
N LEU A 33 -5.40 7.53 -19.15
CA LEU A 33 -5.80 8.83 -19.67
C LEU A 33 -7.31 8.91 -19.91
N ARG A 34 -7.92 7.83 -20.44
CA ARG A 34 -9.37 7.77 -20.67
C ARG A 34 -10.12 7.83 -19.34
N GLN A 35 -9.72 7.06 -18.34
CA GLN A 35 -10.34 7.07 -17.02
C GLN A 35 -10.17 8.41 -16.31
N ASN A 36 -9.00 9.02 -16.41
CA ASN A 36 -8.73 10.34 -15.83
C ASN A 36 -9.54 11.43 -16.53
N SER A 37 -9.71 11.37 -17.85
CA SER A 37 -10.52 12.30 -18.62
C SER A 37 -12.01 12.23 -18.22
N LEU A 38 -12.56 11.03 -18.10
CA LEU A 38 -13.95 10.85 -17.65
C LEU A 38 -14.19 11.37 -16.23
N ARG A 39 -13.21 11.21 -15.34
CA ARG A 39 -13.28 11.75 -13.98
C ARG A 39 -13.18 13.27 -13.99
N ALA A 40 -12.23 13.85 -14.74
CA ALA A 40 -12.03 15.30 -14.81
C ALA A 40 -13.27 16.06 -15.31
N PHE A 41 -14.08 15.43 -16.17
CA PHE A 41 -15.33 16.04 -16.67
C PHE A 41 -16.41 16.20 -15.60
N ASN A 42 -16.40 15.35 -14.58
CA ASN A 42 -17.39 15.36 -13.47
C ASN A 42 -16.87 16.06 -12.21
N GLU A 43 -15.62 16.50 -12.20
CA GLU A 43 -15.00 17.11 -11.02
C GLU A 43 -15.21 18.62 -10.96
N GLN A 44 -15.69 19.09 -9.81
CA GLN A 44 -15.58 20.50 -9.45
C GLN A 44 -14.09 20.84 -9.21
N ASN A 45 -13.67 22.06 -9.59
CA ASN A 45 -12.28 22.51 -9.44
C ASN A 45 -11.82 22.70 -7.98
N ARG A 46 -12.59 22.23 -7.00
CA ARG A 46 -12.24 22.29 -5.57
C ARG A 46 -12.51 20.95 -4.91
N THR A 47 -11.70 20.60 -3.93
CA THR A 47 -11.90 19.43 -3.07
C THR A 47 -12.90 19.75 -1.97
N VAL A 48 -13.99 19.01 -1.88
CA VAL A 48 -15.05 19.19 -0.87
C VAL A 48 -15.19 17.94 0.00
N THR A 49 -15.11 16.77 -0.62
CA THR A 49 -15.22 15.48 0.07
C THR A 49 -13.87 14.83 0.29
N LEU A 50 -13.75 13.92 1.26
CA LEU A 50 -12.53 13.12 1.47
C LEU A 50 -12.12 12.35 0.20
N GLN A 51 -13.11 11.95 -0.58
CA GLN A 51 -12.87 11.25 -1.83
C GLN A 51 -12.27 12.16 -2.90
N ASP A 52 -12.68 13.44 -2.97
CA ASP A 52 -12.08 14.40 -3.90
C ASP A 52 -10.60 14.59 -3.62
N TYR A 53 -10.21 14.70 -2.33
CA TYR A 53 -8.80 14.75 -1.92
C TYR A 53 -8.02 13.51 -2.38
N THR A 54 -8.62 12.31 -2.23
CA THR A 54 -8.01 11.05 -2.66
C THR A 54 -7.81 11.03 -4.18
N VAL A 55 -8.85 11.36 -4.95
CA VAL A 55 -8.80 11.38 -6.41
C VAL A 55 -7.80 12.42 -6.90
N ARG A 56 -7.83 13.61 -6.32
CA ARG A 56 -6.93 14.70 -6.70
C ARG A 56 -5.46 14.36 -6.37
N ALA A 57 -5.19 13.77 -5.22
CA ALA A 57 -3.84 13.33 -4.86
C ALA A 57 -3.31 12.24 -5.82
N LEU A 58 -4.14 11.27 -6.21
CA LEU A 58 -3.79 10.24 -7.18
C LEU A 58 -3.62 10.78 -8.60
N SER A 59 -4.20 11.93 -8.91
CA SER A 59 -4.08 12.62 -10.22
C SER A 59 -2.86 13.52 -10.30
N LEU A 60 -1.92 13.43 -9.33
CA LEU A 60 -0.66 14.18 -9.39
C LEU A 60 0.08 13.87 -10.69
N PRO A 61 0.44 14.89 -11.50
CA PRO A 61 1.21 14.68 -12.73
C PRO A 61 2.53 13.94 -12.47
N SER A 62 2.87 13.00 -13.33
CA SER A 62 4.05 12.12 -13.17
C SER A 62 5.39 12.86 -13.10
N GLU A 63 5.46 14.09 -13.61
CA GLU A 63 6.63 14.97 -13.50
C GLU A 63 6.95 15.39 -12.06
N TYR A 64 5.94 15.43 -11.17
CA TYR A 64 6.10 15.76 -9.75
C TYR A 64 6.33 14.53 -8.87
N GLY A 65 6.24 13.34 -9.45
CA GLY A 65 6.40 12.06 -8.79
C GLY A 65 5.16 11.18 -8.91
N SER A 66 5.25 9.97 -8.37
CA SER A 66 4.16 8.99 -8.44
C SER A 66 3.73 8.57 -7.05
N ILE A 67 2.44 8.71 -6.79
CA ILE A 67 1.78 8.26 -5.56
C ILE A 67 1.17 6.88 -5.82
N SER A 68 1.44 5.94 -4.94
CA SER A 68 0.91 4.59 -5.02
C SER A 68 -0.48 4.48 -4.40
N LYS A 69 -0.58 4.90 -3.16
CA LYS A 69 -1.80 4.79 -2.36
C LYS A 69 -2.00 6.06 -1.54
N VAL A 70 -3.26 6.40 -1.37
CA VAL A 70 -3.69 7.56 -0.59
C VAL A 70 -4.82 7.13 0.33
N PHE A 71 -4.81 7.66 1.54
CA PHE A 71 -5.89 7.54 2.50
C PHE A 71 -6.09 8.87 3.19
N VAL A 72 -7.32 9.36 3.20
CA VAL A 72 -7.68 10.66 3.80
C VAL A 72 -8.60 10.42 4.98
N THR A 73 -8.31 11.06 6.09
CA THR A 73 -9.16 11.04 7.27
C THR A 73 -9.15 12.41 7.94
N GLN A 74 -10.15 12.69 8.77
CA GLN A 74 -10.11 13.84 9.64
C GLN A 74 -8.97 13.71 10.64
N ASP A 75 -8.27 14.82 10.90
CA ASP A 75 -7.15 14.82 11.84
C ASP A 75 -7.69 14.66 13.27
N GLN A 76 -7.36 13.54 13.89
CA GLN A 76 -7.65 13.30 15.31
C GLN A 76 -6.47 13.79 16.12
N SER A 77 -6.52 15.02 16.57
CA SER A 77 -5.53 15.57 17.50
C SER A 77 -5.78 15.02 18.91
N THR A 78 -4.85 14.22 19.41
CA THR A 78 -4.84 13.86 20.84
C THR A 78 -4.18 14.98 21.63
N ASN A 79 -4.96 15.83 22.27
CA ASN A 79 -4.44 16.79 23.25
C ASN A 79 -4.02 16.04 24.53
N SER A 80 -2.77 15.60 24.58
CA SER A 80 -2.17 14.90 25.72
C SER A 80 -1.89 15.79 26.93
N ASN A 81 -2.14 17.10 26.83
CA ASN A 81 -1.75 18.06 27.89
C ASN A 81 -2.67 18.13 29.11
N LEU A 82 -3.80 17.40 29.14
CA LEU A 82 -4.74 17.48 30.25
C LEU A 82 -5.11 16.15 30.91
N GLY A 83 -4.38 15.06 30.69
CA GLY A 83 -4.64 13.78 31.36
C GLY A 83 -5.99 13.11 31.02
N THR A 84 -6.82 13.75 30.21
CA THR A 84 -8.02 13.22 29.60
C THR A 84 -7.80 13.14 28.09
N THR A 85 -7.85 11.94 27.52
CA THR A 85 -7.87 11.71 26.08
C THR A 85 -9.17 12.22 25.49
N VAL A 86 -9.32 13.53 25.37
CA VAL A 86 -10.38 14.12 24.57
C VAL A 86 -9.88 14.13 23.15
N LEU A 87 -10.46 13.29 22.31
CA LEU A 87 -10.30 13.35 20.86
C LEU A 87 -10.92 14.66 20.38
N ASP A 88 -10.10 15.69 20.24
CA ASP A 88 -10.52 16.95 19.66
C ASP A 88 -10.55 16.78 18.15
N ASN A 89 -11.70 16.37 17.62
CA ASN A 89 -11.94 16.24 16.20
C ASN A 89 -12.05 17.65 15.61
N ASN A 90 -10.98 18.14 15.00
CA ASN A 90 -11.08 19.35 14.18
C ASN A 90 -11.60 18.95 12.79
N PRO A 91 -12.87 19.24 12.45
CA PRO A 91 -13.45 18.84 11.17
C PRO A 91 -12.81 19.52 9.96
N LEU A 92 -12.07 20.62 10.18
CA LEU A 92 -11.38 21.39 9.14
C LEU A 92 -9.92 20.95 8.96
N ALA A 93 -9.39 20.11 9.83
CA ALA A 93 -8.05 19.55 9.69
C ALA A 93 -8.12 18.12 9.13
N LEU A 94 -7.48 17.92 7.98
CA LEU A 94 -7.43 16.64 7.30
C LEU A 94 -6.01 16.07 7.35
N SER A 95 -5.91 14.78 7.62
CA SER A 95 -4.68 14.01 7.49
C SER A 95 -4.72 13.18 6.21
N LEU A 96 -3.78 13.44 5.31
CA LEU A 96 -3.58 12.72 4.06
C LEU A 96 -2.38 11.78 4.22
N TYR A 97 -2.65 10.49 4.25
CA TYR A 97 -1.63 9.45 4.34
C TYR A 97 -1.26 8.97 2.94
N VAL A 98 0.04 9.00 2.61
CA VAL A 98 0.53 8.69 1.27
C VAL A 98 1.61 7.62 1.29
N LEU A 99 1.66 6.84 0.22
CA LEU A 99 2.73 5.89 -0.07
C LEU A 99 3.24 6.11 -1.50
N GLY A 100 4.52 5.90 -1.68
CA GLY A 100 5.16 5.91 -2.99
C GLY A 100 5.44 4.50 -3.51
N TYR A 101 6.04 4.44 -4.70
CA TYR A 101 6.58 3.21 -5.27
C TYR A 101 8.11 3.18 -5.15
N ASP A 102 8.65 2.01 -4.89
CA ASP A 102 10.07 1.73 -5.09
C ASP A 102 10.33 1.44 -6.59
N ASN A 103 11.62 1.35 -6.96
CA ASN A 103 12.06 1.00 -8.33
C ASN A 103 11.54 -0.36 -8.80
N LEU A 104 11.21 -1.25 -7.87
CA LEU A 104 10.62 -2.57 -8.11
C LEU A 104 9.09 -2.57 -8.12
N GLY A 105 8.46 -1.40 -8.04
CA GLY A 105 7.00 -1.28 -7.96
C GLY A 105 6.38 -1.72 -6.62
N LYS A 106 7.20 -1.81 -5.57
CA LYS A 106 6.76 -2.13 -4.21
C LYS A 106 6.46 -0.86 -3.44
N LEU A 107 5.67 -1.00 -2.36
CA LEU A 107 5.27 0.12 -1.53
C LEU A 107 6.42 0.60 -0.64
N ILE A 108 6.62 1.90 -0.63
CA ILE A 108 7.54 2.58 0.29
C ILE A 108 6.89 3.84 0.85
N GLN A 109 7.46 4.33 1.94
CA GLN A 109 7.11 5.66 2.44
C GLN A 109 7.43 6.72 1.38
N ALA A 110 6.56 7.71 1.26
CA ALA A 110 6.71 8.77 0.27
C ALA A 110 7.92 9.66 0.61
N PRO A 111 8.86 9.90 -0.33
CA PRO A 111 9.95 10.83 -0.11
C PRO A 111 9.42 12.24 0.23
N ASP A 112 10.15 13.00 1.06
CA ASP A 112 9.73 14.34 1.48
C ASP A 112 9.52 15.29 0.30
N ARG A 113 10.33 15.16 -0.74
CA ARG A 113 10.16 15.94 -1.98
C ARG A 113 8.81 15.67 -2.66
N LEU A 114 8.37 14.40 -2.69
CA LEU A 114 7.07 14.03 -3.22
C LEU A 114 5.93 14.65 -2.39
N LYS A 115 6.05 14.61 -1.06
CA LYS A 115 5.07 15.23 -0.14
C LYS A 115 5.01 16.76 -0.32
N GLN A 116 6.14 17.42 -0.55
CA GLN A 116 6.19 18.86 -0.84
C GLN A 116 5.54 19.21 -2.17
N ASN A 117 5.84 18.44 -3.22
CA ASN A 117 5.20 18.60 -4.54
C ASN A 117 3.70 18.38 -4.46
N LEU A 118 3.27 17.32 -3.77
CA LEU A 118 1.86 17.04 -3.55
C LEU A 118 1.15 18.18 -2.79
N ARG A 119 1.79 18.72 -1.75
CA ARG A 119 1.23 19.85 -1.00
C ARG A 119 1.05 21.08 -1.90
N LYS A 120 2.05 21.40 -2.72
CA LYS A 120 1.95 22.51 -3.67
C LYS A 120 0.86 22.28 -4.70
N TYR A 121 0.76 21.07 -5.25
CA TYR A 121 -0.27 20.72 -6.21
C TYR A 121 -1.67 20.81 -5.60
N LEU A 122 -1.88 20.23 -4.43
CA LEU A 122 -3.18 20.26 -3.75
C LEU A 122 -3.59 21.66 -3.29
N SER A 123 -2.64 22.55 -3.00
CA SER A 123 -2.98 23.92 -2.55
C SER A 123 -3.80 24.73 -3.55
N GLU A 124 -3.82 24.33 -4.83
CA GLU A 124 -4.63 24.96 -5.86
C GLU A 124 -6.11 24.54 -5.80
N TYR A 125 -6.41 23.44 -5.10
CA TYR A 125 -7.73 22.83 -5.05
C TYR A 125 -8.37 22.85 -3.66
N ILE A 126 -7.59 23.10 -2.62
CA ILE A 126 -8.03 23.08 -1.22
C ILE A 126 -8.75 24.40 -0.89
N PRO A 127 -9.94 24.37 -0.26
CA PRO A 127 -10.57 25.57 0.31
C PRO A 127 -9.67 26.24 1.35
N ILE A 128 -9.73 27.55 1.47
CA ILE A 128 -8.95 28.33 2.44
C ILE A 128 -9.25 27.91 3.89
N THR A 129 -10.42 27.34 4.13
CA THR A 129 -10.86 26.89 5.46
C THR A 129 -10.21 25.60 5.91
N ASP A 130 -9.69 24.77 4.98
CA ASP A 130 -9.23 23.43 5.29
C ASP A 130 -7.72 23.42 5.52
N ALA A 131 -7.29 22.73 6.57
CA ALA A 131 -5.88 22.47 6.86
C ALA A 131 -5.54 21.05 6.46
N LEU A 132 -4.50 20.87 5.62
CA LEU A 132 -4.07 19.56 5.15
C LEU A 132 -2.70 19.18 5.72
N ASN A 133 -2.66 18.07 6.46
CA ASN A 133 -1.45 17.46 6.98
C ASN A 133 -1.11 16.22 6.14
N ILE A 134 0.02 16.25 5.43
CA ILE A 134 0.49 15.09 4.66
C ILE A 134 1.41 14.26 5.53
N LYS A 135 1.02 13.01 5.76
CA LYS A 135 1.70 12.04 6.63
C LYS A 135 2.04 10.77 5.84
N ASP A 136 2.99 9.98 6.33
CA ASP A 136 3.30 8.67 5.76
C ASP A 136 2.36 7.62 6.35
N ALA A 137 1.88 6.70 5.50
CA ALA A 137 1.25 5.48 5.97
C ALA A 137 2.31 4.42 6.24
N PHE A 138 1.98 3.44 7.10
CA PHE A 138 2.88 2.34 7.41
C PHE A 138 2.67 1.16 6.45
N VAL A 139 3.77 0.56 5.99
CA VAL A 139 3.74 -0.67 5.20
C VAL A 139 4.05 -1.84 6.13
N VAL A 140 3.08 -2.70 6.34
CA VAL A 140 3.22 -3.94 7.11
C VAL A 140 3.46 -5.09 6.15
N ASN A 141 4.69 -5.57 6.07
CA ASN A 141 5.00 -6.73 5.25
C ASN A 141 4.55 -8.02 5.94
N ILE A 142 3.83 -8.85 5.21
CA ILE A 142 3.26 -10.10 5.72
C ILE A 142 3.74 -11.31 4.92
N GLY A 143 3.78 -12.45 5.59
CA GLY A 143 3.92 -13.76 4.97
C GLY A 143 2.70 -14.61 5.27
N ILE A 144 2.38 -15.54 4.36
CA ILE A 144 1.24 -16.45 4.48
C ILE A 144 1.74 -17.89 4.51
N ASN A 145 1.42 -18.60 5.57
CA ASN A 145 1.63 -20.03 5.66
C ASN A 145 0.26 -20.73 5.59
N TYR A 146 0.13 -21.74 4.74
CA TYR A 146 -1.11 -22.49 4.63
C TYR A 146 -0.87 -23.99 4.46
N ASP A 147 -1.76 -24.78 5.04
CA ASP A 147 -1.76 -26.24 4.98
C ASP A 147 -3.03 -26.70 4.27
N ILE A 148 -2.88 -27.53 3.23
CA ILE A 148 -3.99 -28.04 2.42
C ILE A 148 -3.92 -29.56 2.30
N ILE A 149 -5.09 -30.19 2.11
CA ILE A 149 -5.24 -31.56 1.67
C ILE A 149 -5.55 -31.53 0.18
N VAL A 150 -4.78 -32.30 -0.59
CA VAL A 150 -4.94 -32.42 -2.04
C VAL A 150 -5.79 -33.64 -2.36
N ARG A 151 -6.69 -33.53 -3.32
CA ARG A 151 -7.51 -34.65 -3.79
C ARG A 151 -6.66 -35.73 -4.45
N PRO A 152 -7.05 -37.03 -4.32
CA PRO A 152 -6.42 -38.09 -5.08
C PRO A 152 -6.44 -37.77 -6.59
N ASN A 153 -5.38 -38.16 -7.31
CA ASN A 153 -5.19 -37.93 -8.74
C ASN A 153 -4.78 -36.47 -9.15
N PHE A 154 -4.46 -35.61 -8.21
CA PHE A 154 -3.86 -34.33 -8.49
C PHE A 154 -2.41 -34.28 -8.01
N SER A 155 -1.55 -33.60 -8.77
CA SER A 155 -0.17 -33.35 -8.38
C SER A 155 -0.13 -32.29 -7.25
N SER A 156 0.39 -32.66 -6.10
CA SER A 156 0.52 -31.74 -4.96
C SER A 156 1.32 -30.47 -5.32
N ARG A 157 2.33 -30.63 -6.17
CA ARG A 157 3.17 -29.50 -6.59
C ARG A 157 2.39 -28.51 -7.46
N ASP A 158 1.58 -29.00 -8.40
CA ASP A 158 0.79 -28.15 -9.30
C ASP A 158 -0.33 -27.44 -8.54
N VAL A 159 -0.98 -28.14 -7.61
CA VAL A 159 -2.00 -27.56 -6.75
C VAL A 159 -1.42 -26.44 -5.86
N LEU A 160 -0.26 -26.68 -5.24
CA LEU A 160 0.44 -25.65 -4.45
C LEU A 160 0.81 -24.44 -5.31
N LEU A 161 1.29 -24.65 -6.54
CA LEU A 161 1.60 -23.56 -7.45
C LEU A 161 0.36 -22.71 -7.77
N GLN A 162 -0.79 -23.37 -8.07
CA GLN A 162 -2.05 -22.67 -8.33
C GLN A 162 -2.53 -21.89 -7.09
N CYS A 163 -2.40 -22.46 -5.89
CA CYS A 163 -2.72 -21.78 -4.65
C CYS A 163 -1.82 -20.55 -4.44
N ASN A 164 -0.52 -20.65 -4.69
CA ASN A 164 0.40 -19.52 -4.57
C ASN A 164 0.06 -18.41 -5.56
N LEU A 165 -0.23 -18.74 -6.82
CA LEU A 165 -0.66 -17.75 -7.82
C LEU A 165 -1.98 -17.07 -7.43
N LYS A 166 -2.91 -17.83 -6.87
CA LYS A 166 -4.18 -17.31 -6.39
C LYS A 166 -3.98 -16.31 -5.23
N LEU A 167 -3.11 -16.64 -4.28
CA LEU A 167 -2.77 -15.73 -3.17
C LEU A 167 -2.04 -14.48 -3.66
N GLN A 168 -1.13 -14.61 -4.63
CA GLN A 168 -0.48 -13.45 -5.25
C GLN A 168 -1.48 -12.52 -5.92
N ASP A 169 -2.51 -13.07 -6.58
CA ASP A 169 -3.57 -12.28 -7.19
C ASP A 169 -4.44 -11.56 -6.15
N ILE A 170 -4.80 -12.24 -5.05
CA ILE A 170 -5.56 -11.65 -3.94
C ILE A 170 -4.81 -10.48 -3.32
N PHE A 171 -3.51 -10.66 -3.03
CA PHE A 171 -2.66 -9.65 -2.38
C PHE A 171 -1.92 -8.74 -3.37
N ASN A 172 -2.41 -8.66 -4.60
CA ASN A 172 -1.86 -7.71 -5.55
C ASN A 172 -2.05 -6.27 -5.03
N ILE A 173 -0.97 -5.49 -5.05
CA ILE A 173 -0.94 -4.10 -4.56
C ILE A 173 -2.06 -3.25 -5.18
N SER A 174 -2.41 -3.49 -6.44
CA SER A 174 -3.48 -2.75 -7.12
C SER A 174 -4.86 -2.95 -6.48
N LYS A 175 -5.11 -4.12 -5.88
CA LYS A 175 -6.39 -4.50 -5.26
C LYS A 175 -6.48 -4.13 -3.77
N TRP A 176 -5.36 -3.71 -3.17
CA TRP A 176 -5.30 -3.35 -1.77
C TRP A 176 -5.32 -1.85 -1.55
N SER A 177 -5.92 -1.42 -0.46
CA SER A 177 -5.98 -0.03 0.00
C SER A 177 -5.47 0.09 1.43
N ILE A 178 -5.08 1.29 1.83
CA ILE A 178 -4.70 1.60 3.21
C ILE A 178 -5.91 1.34 4.11
N ASN A 179 -5.67 0.83 5.31
CA ASN A 179 -6.66 0.45 6.33
C ASN A 179 -7.67 -0.64 5.93
N LYS A 180 -7.37 -1.43 4.89
CA LYS A 180 -8.19 -2.58 4.55
C LYS A 180 -7.83 -3.76 5.46
N PRO A 181 -8.79 -4.33 6.23
CA PRO A 181 -8.56 -5.51 7.05
C PRO A 181 -8.39 -6.76 6.17
N ILE A 182 -7.69 -7.77 6.69
CA ILE A 182 -7.56 -9.07 6.04
C ILE A 182 -8.56 -10.03 6.68
N ASN A 183 -9.49 -10.53 5.90
CA ASN A 183 -10.42 -11.57 6.32
C ASN A 183 -9.82 -12.95 5.99
N LEU A 184 -9.44 -13.71 7.01
CA LEU A 184 -8.90 -15.06 6.83
C LEU A 184 -9.92 -16.00 6.18
N SER A 185 -11.20 -15.84 6.48
CA SER A 185 -12.26 -16.66 5.90
C SER A 185 -12.34 -16.52 4.38
N ASP A 186 -12.12 -15.31 3.84
CA ASP A 186 -12.08 -15.10 2.40
C ASP A 186 -10.89 -15.82 1.74
N ILE A 187 -9.74 -15.84 2.43
CA ILE A 187 -8.56 -16.57 1.97
C ILE A 187 -8.84 -18.08 1.95
N PHE A 188 -9.47 -18.62 3.00
CA PHE A 188 -9.87 -20.01 3.07
C PHE A 188 -10.78 -20.37 1.88
N LEU A 189 -11.81 -19.56 1.63
CA LEU A 189 -12.76 -19.78 0.54
C LEU A 189 -12.10 -19.71 -0.83
N GLU A 190 -11.20 -18.79 -1.04
CA GLU A 190 -10.51 -18.64 -2.32
C GLU A 190 -9.50 -19.76 -2.58
N LEU A 191 -8.85 -20.30 -1.55
CA LEU A 191 -7.99 -21.47 -1.66
C LEU A 191 -8.80 -22.75 -1.89
N ASP A 192 -9.96 -22.89 -1.25
CA ASP A 192 -10.84 -24.08 -1.42
C ASP A 192 -11.43 -24.16 -2.83
N LYS A 193 -11.59 -23.04 -3.52
CA LYS A 193 -12.03 -22.99 -4.93
C LYS A 193 -10.95 -23.46 -5.92
N VAL A 194 -9.69 -23.61 -5.50
CA VAL A 194 -8.62 -24.04 -6.39
C VAL A 194 -8.81 -25.50 -6.77
N LYS A 195 -8.75 -25.78 -8.07
CA LYS A 195 -8.94 -27.14 -8.59
C LYS A 195 -7.87 -28.09 -8.04
N GLY A 196 -8.31 -29.17 -7.39
CA GLY A 196 -7.43 -30.16 -6.78
C GLY A 196 -7.26 -30.00 -5.26
N VAL A 197 -7.69 -28.91 -4.67
CA VAL A 197 -7.79 -28.76 -3.21
C VAL A 197 -9.00 -29.57 -2.73
N GLN A 198 -8.81 -30.39 -1.71
CA GLN A 198 -9.90 -31.11 -1.03
C GLN A 198 -10.43 -30.27 0.13
N THR A 199 -9.53 -29.74 0.94
CA THR A 199 -9.83 -28.82 2.05
C THR A 199 -8.60 -28.05 2.46
N VAL A 200 -8.82 -26.86 2.99
CA VAL A 200 -7.80 -26.04 3.61
C VAL A 200 -7.83 -26.28 5.12
N GLN A 201 -6.73 -26.77 5.70
CA GLN A 201 -6.68 -27.06 7.13
C GLN A 201 -6.33 -25.84 7.97
N LYS A 202 -5.34 -25.07 7.50
CA LYS A 202 -4.80 -23.92 8.25
C LYS A 202 -4.38 -22.83 7.30
N VAL A 203 -4.65 -21.58 7.69
CA VAL A 203 -4.05 -20.38 7.11
C VAL A 203 -3.54 -19.51 8.26
N GLU A 204 -2.29 -19.13 8.20
CA GLU A 204 -1.65 -18.30 9.21
C GLU A 204 -0.92 -17.16 8.54
N ILE A 205 -1.15 -15.94 9.02
CA ILE A 205 -0.43 -14.74 8.58
C ILE A 205 0.68 -14.44 9.59
N THR A 206 1.87 -14.18 9.08
CA THR A 206 3.04 -13.83 9.89
C THR A 206 3.53 -12.43 9.51
N ASN A 207 4.03 -11.68 10.47
CA ASN A 207 4.70 -10.42 10.20
C ASN A 207 6.13 -10.66 9.70
N LYS A 208 6.57 -9.84 8.75
CA LYS A 208 7.93 -9.77 8.23
C LYS A 208 8.46 -8.35 8.44
N ALA A 209 9.51 -8.21 9.25
CA ALA A 209 10.10 -6.91 9.54
C ALA A 209 11.62 -6.99 9.50
N GLY A 210 12.25 -5.88 9.11
CA GLY A 210 13.70 -5.73 9.03
C GLY A 210 14.34 -6.35 7.78
N GLY A 211 15.61 -6.07 7.55
CA GLY A 211 16.33 -6.52 6.36
C GLY A 211 15.74 -5.95 5.07
N ASN A 212 15.26 -6.84 4.20
CA ASN A 212 14.62 -6.44 2.93
C ASN A 212 13.16 -5.98 3.08
N TYR A 213 12.58 -6.09 4.28
CA TYR A 213 11.21 -5.68 4.57
C TYR A 213 11.17 -4.30 5.24
N SER A 214 9.97 -3.80 5.50
CA SER A 214 9.82 -2.56 6.27
C SER A 214 10.30 -2.77 7.71
N GLU A 215 10.75 -1.70 8.36
CA GLU A 215 11.15 -1.75 9.77
C GLU A 215 9.95 -1.84 10.72
N TYR A 216 8.74 -1.70 10.20
CA TYR A 216 7.52 -1.66 11.00
C TYR A 216 7.09 -3.07 11.39
N ALA A 217 7.34 -3.42 12.66
CA ALA A 217 6.87 -4.67 13.26
C ALA A 217 5.42 -4.53 13.73
N TYR A 218 4.58 -5.49 13.34
CA TYR A 218 3.16 -5.49 13.66
C TYR A 218 2.73 -6.79 14.32
N ASP A 219 2.07 -6.70 15.49
CA ASP A 219 1.54 -7.89 16.18
C ASP A 219 0.23 -8.36 15.52
N ILE A 220 0.38 -9.22 14.51
CA ILE A 220 -0.75 -9.80 13.78
C ILE A 220 -1.64 -10.63 14.70
N LYS A 221 -1.06 -11.37 15.65
CA LYS A 221 -1.85 -12.23 16.55
C LYS A 221 -2.74 -11.41 17.48
N GLY A 222 -2.20 -10.37 18.08
CA GLY A 222 -2.97 -9.45 18.93
C GLY A 222 -4.02 -8.66 18.17
N ALA A 223 -3.75 -8.36 16.87
CA ALA A 223 -4.68 -7.65 15.99
C ALA A 223 -5.75 -8.53 15.35
N THR A 224 -5.64 -9.87 15.49
CA THR A 224 -6.61 -10.80 14.90
C THR A 224 -7.79 -11.00 15.85
N ARG A 225 -8.99 -10.65 15.38
CA ARG A 225 -10.25 -10.89 16.10
C ARG A 225 -11.26 -11.49 15.14
N ASN A 226 -11.94 -12.57 15.55
CA ASN A 226 -12.96 -13.25 14.75
C ASN A 226 -12.51 -13.59 13.31
N ASN A 227 -11.31 -14.13 13.15
CA ASN A 227 -10.68 -14.44 11.85
C ASN A 227 -10.46 -13.22 10.93
N VAL A 228 -10.46 -12.03 11.50
CA VAL A 228 -10.12 -10.80 10.77
C VAL A 228 -8.89 -10.17 11.39
N VAL A 229 -7.87 -9.91 10.58
CA VAL A 229 -6.69 -9.13 10.96
C VAL A 229 -7.00 -7.66 10.71
N TYR A 230 -7.11 -6.89 11.76
CA TYR A 230 -7.38 -5.46 11.66
C TYR A 230 -6.08 -4.68 11.44
N PRO A 231 -6.12 -3.57 10.69
CA PRO A 231 -4.98 -2.66 10.60
C PRO A 231 -4.72 -1.95 11.93
N SER A 232 -3.54 -1.36 12.07
CA SER A 232 -3.20 -0.54 13.23
C SER A 232 -4.06 0.72 13.31
N TYR A 233 -4.05 1.35 14.49
CA TYR A 233 -4.73 2.65 14.67
C TYR A 233 -4.13 3.73 13.73
N ASP A 234 -2.81 3.74 13.58
CA ASP A 234 -2.15 4.53 12.54
C ASP A 234 -2.34 3.84 11.19
N PRO A 235 -2.75 4.59 10.14
CA PRO A 235 -3.06 4.01 8.84
C PRO A 235 -1.93 3.17 8.28
N CYS A 236 -2.21 1.90 8.02
CA CYS A 236 -1.26 0.95 7.47
C CYS A 236 -1.84 0.18 6.28
N ILE A 237 -0.97 -0.40 5.49
CA ILE A 237 -1.31 -1.31 4.40
C ILE A 237 -0.56 -2.62 4.55
N PHE A 238 -1.25 -3.72 4.31
CA PHE A 238 -0.64 -5.05 4.28
C PHE A 238 -0.09 -5.36 2.88
N GLU A 239 1.17 -5.77 2.80
CA GLU A 239 1.84 -6.10 1.55
C GLU A 239 2.60 -7.42 1.66
N ILE A 240 2.52 -8.25 0.61
CA ILE A 240 3.44 -9.38 0.39
C ILE A 240 4.57 -8.86 -0.50
N LYS A 241 5.74 -8.62 0.08
CA LYS A 241 6.86 -8.01 -0.65
C LYS A 241 7.55 -8.98 -1.60
N LEU A 242 7.80 -10.20 -1.12
CA LEU A 242 8.48 -11.26 -1.87
C LEU A 242 7.59 -12.50 -1.97
N PRO A 243 6.64 -12.55 -2.92
CA PRO A 243 5.63 -13.61 -2.98
C PRO A 243 6.22 -15.03 -3.02
N GLU A 244 7.38 -15.21 -3.67
CA GLU A 244 8.03 -16.52 -3.80
C GLU A 244 8.56 -17.07 -2.47
N THR A 245 8.92 -16.21 -1.52
CA THR A 245 9.47 -16.58 -0.23
C THR A 245 8.51 -16.39 0.92
N ASP A 246 7.54 -15.49 0.77
CA ASP A 246 6.61 -15.11 1.82
C ASP A 246 5.33 -15.94 1.82
N ILE A 247 5.01 -16.59 0.68
CA ILE A 247 3.89 -17.52 0.58
C ILE A 247 4.44 -18.95 0.67
N LYS A 248 4.06 -19.67 1.71
CA LYS A 248 4.52 -21.04 1.97
C LYS A 248 3.33 -21.97 2.15
N GLY A 249 3.11 -22.83 1.16
CA GLY A 249 2.12 -23.89 1.23
C GLY A 249 2.72 -25.24 1.60
N ARG A 250 1.97 -26.02 2.34
CA ARG A 250 2.28 -27.42 2.65
C ARG A 250 1.09 -28.30 2.32
N THR A 251 1.39 -29.51 1.87
CA THR A 251 0.36 -30.55 1.73
C THR A 251 0.43 -31.44 2.95
N THR A 252 -0.72 -31.69 3.55
CA THR A 252 -0.88 -32.64 4.67
C THR A 252 -1.70 -33.83 4.19
N THR A 253 -1.39 -35.00 4.71
CA THR A 253 -2.20 -36.22 4.57
C THR A 253 -3.17 -36.29 5.75
N LEU A 254 -4.35 -36.87 5.51
CA LEU A 254 -5.31 -37.20 6.56
C LEU A 254 -4.72 -38.16 7.55
#